data_a5bb32909f59b9946679003011e9b85b
#
_entry.id   a5bb32909f59b9946679003011e9b85b
#
_cell.length_a   1.000
_cell.length_b   1.000
_cell.length_c   1.000
_cell.angle_alpha   90.00
_cell.angle_beta   90.00
_cell.angle_gamma   90.00
#
_symmetry.space_group_name_H-M   'P 1'
#
loop_
_entity.id
_entity.type
_entity.pdbx_description
1 polymer ?
#
loop_
_entity_poly.entity_id
_entity_poly.type
_entity_poly.pdbx_seq_one_letter_code
_entity_poly.pdbx_strand_id
1 'polypeptide(L)'
;MEKYRLTSDWDGLDISIAVAKPQGKASAVLQLVHGMCGCKERFESFMEYMASNGIACIASDLRGHGESIRTLDDLGYMYEGGYKALISDIKQVSQWGMSQFQGLPFFLLGHSMGSLAARVYIKGGDKGISGLIVCGSPSWNPLSVVGKLICGTGCALGLGHSRPTFLQNITSNRYNKKFAAEGPQSWTCSDPEQRRKFRENPRCNFNFTLNGTYNLLSMMGETYSSDSWNVSQPMMPIIFLAGADDPCIITEQKFHQAAYQMHRVGYQNVSSVIYPNMRHEVLNEIGKQKVWEDILAFIREENFGNH
;
A
#
# COMPACT_ATOMS: atom_id res chain seq x y z
N MET A 1 -20.71 1.02 0.16
CA MET A 1 -19.70 1.53 1.13
C MET A 1 -20.10 2.90 1.66
N GLU A 2 -19.87 3.14 2.97
CA GLU A 2 -20.03 4.45 3.59
C GLU A 2 -18.80 5.32 3.32
N LYS A 3 -18.99 6.65 3.15
CA LYS A 3 -17.89 7.59 2.91
C LYS A 3 -17.74 8.53 4.09
N TYR A 4 -16.48 8.80 4.46
CA TYR A 4 -16.11 9.72 5.52
C TYR A 4 -14.95 10.62 5.07
N ARG A 5 -14.71 11.70 5.84
CA ARG A 5 -13.52 12.54 5.69
C ARG A 5 -12.93 12.80 7.07
N LEU A 6 -11.60 12.76 7.13
CA LEU A 6 -10.82 13.23 8.28
C LEU A 6 -9.94 14.38 7.81
N THR A 7 -9.85 15.41 8.62
CA THR A 7 -8.88 16.48 8.39
C THR A 7 -7.54 16.05 8.96
N SER A 8 -6.50 16.03 8.14
CA SER A 8 -5.14 15.66 8.55
C SER A 8 -4.63 16.60 9.66
N ASP A 9 -4.18 16.03 10.76
CA ASP A 9 -3.56 16.77 11.88
C ASP A 9 -2.23 17.42 11.46
N TRP A 10 -1.64 17.02 10.33
CA TRP A 10 -0.37 17.54 9.85
C TRP A 10 -0.50 18.92 9.20
N ASP A 11 -1.44 19.07 8.28
CA ASP A 11 -1.54 20.26 7.43
C ASP A 11 -2.97 20.62 7.00
N GLY A 12 -3.97 20.03 7.62
CA GLY A 12 -5.38 20.31 7.35
C GLY A 12 -5.91 19.75 6.03
N LEU A 13 -5.16 18.83 5.36
CA LEU A 13 -5.64 18.17 4.14
C LEU A 13 -6.81 17.24 4.47
N ASP A 14 -7.87 17.28 3.67
CA ASP A 14 -8.98 16.33 3.80
C ASP A 14 -8.59 14.95 3.28
N ILE A 15 -8.63 13.94 4.16
CA ILE A 15 -8.37 12.53 3.86
C ILE A 15 -9.71 11.83 3.63
N SER A 16 -9.95 11.39 2.41
CA SER A 16 -11.17 10.69 2.02
C SER A 16 -11.11 9.21 2.39
N ILE A 17 -12.17 8.71 3.02
CA ILE A 17 -12.25 7.34 3.55
C ILE A 17 -13.50 6.65 3.02
N ALA A 18 -13.37 5.36 2.70
CA ALA A 18 -14.47 4.45 2.44
C ALA A 18 -14.47 3.33 3.50
N VAL A 19 -15.66 2.96 3.96
CA VAL A 19 -15.86 1.89 4.94
C VAL A 19 -16.87 0.89 4.41
N ALA A 20 -16.51 -0.39 4.43
CA ALA A 20 -17.41 -1.50 4.23
C ALA A 20 -17.64 -2.21 5.57
N LYS A 21 -18.90 -2.29 6.01
CA LYS A 21 -19.30 -2.95 7.27
C LYS A 21 -20.03 -4.25 6.96
N PRO A 22 -19.82 -5.31 7.76
CA PRO A 22 -20.66 -6.51 7.68
C PRO A 22 -22.12 -6.19 8.07
N GLN A 23 -23.06 -6.99 7.60
CA GLN A 23 -24.47 -6.85 8.00
C GLN A 23 -24.71 -7.11 9.50
N GLY A 24 -23.84 -7.91 10.12
CA GLY A 24 -23.86 -8.23 11.55
C GLY A 24 -22.71 -7.58 12.31
N LYS A 25 -22.39 -8.14 13.47
CA LYS A 25 -21.25 -7.70 14.27
C LYS A 25 -19.93 -8.04 13.57
N ALA A 26 -19.05 -7.09 13.43
CA ALA A 26 -17.69 -7.34 12.93
C ALA A 26 -16.88 -8.17 13.92
N SER A 27 -16.01 -9.05 13.42
CA SER A 27 -15.07 -9.84 14.23
C SER A 27 -13.67 -9.25 14.24
N ALA A 28 -13.28 -8.50 13.20
CA ALA A 28 -12.02 -7.79 13.09
C ALA A 28 -12.17 -6.57 12.17
N VAL A 29 -11.15 -5.72 12.16
CA VAL A 29 -11.05 -4.55 11.26
C VAL A 29 -9.82 -4.70 10.39
N LEU A 30 -9.95 -4.41 9.08
CA LEU A 30 -8.86 -4.38 8.12
C LEU A 30 -8.75 -2.99 7.51
N GLN A 31 -7.64 -2.29 7.80
CA GLN A 31 -7.30 -1.04 7.10
C GLN A 31 -6.48 -1.33 5.85
N LEU A 32 -6.84 -0.69 4.74
CA LEU A 32 -6.26 -0.87 3.42
C LEU A 32 -5.53 0.39 2.98
N VAL A 33 -4.26 0.24 2.58
CA VAL A 33 -3.37 1.31 2.12
C VAL A 33 -2.96 1.03 0.68
N HIS A 34 -3.44 1.85 -0.26
CA HIS A 34 -3.22 1.63 -1.69
C HIS A 34 -1.82 2.02 -2.17
N GLY A 35 -1.47 1.59 -3.39
CA GLY A 35 -0.21 1.88 -4.06
C GLY A 35 -0.18 3.22 -4.80
N MET A 36 0.98 3.49 -5.43
CA MET A 36 1.21 4.64 -6.30
C MET A 36 0.14 4.70 -7.40
N CYS A 37 -0.40 5.89 -7.65
CA CYS A 37 -1.45 6.14 -8.64
C CYS A 37 -2.75 5.34 -8.40
N GLY A 38 -2.92 4.77 -7.21
CA GLY A 38 -4.15 4.09 -6.80
C GLY A 38 -5.14 5.04 -6.13
N CYS A 39 -6.28 4.49 -5.75
CA CYS A 39 -7.29 5.12 -4.91
C CYS A 39 -8.06 4.05 -4.11
N LYS A 40 -8.81 4.46 -3.11
CA LYS A 40 -9.58 3.57 -2.22
C LYS A 40 -10.59 2.69 -2.97
N GLU A 41 -11.16 3.19 -4.06
CA GLU A 41 -12.12 2.46 -4.90
C GLU A 41 -11.53 1.21 -5.56
N ARG A 42 -10.19 1.12 -5.69
CA ARG A 42 -9.52 -0.10 -6.20
C ARG A 42 -9.71 -1.31 -5.30
N PHE A 43 -10.06 -1.10 -4.05
CA PHE A 43 -10.33 -2.17 -3.08
C PHE A 43 -11.80 -2.54 -2.94
N GLU A 44 -12.74 -1.88 -3.65
CA GLU A 44 -14.19 -2.00 -3.44
C GLU A 44 -14.66 -3.46 -3.38
N SER A 45 -14.40 -4.25 -4.42
CA SER A 45 -14.83 -5.65 -4.47
C SER A 45 -14.19 -6.52 -3.37
N PHE A 46 -12.94 -6.25 -3.02
CA PHE A 46 -12.25 -6.93 -1.92
C PHE A 46 -12.87 -6.56 -0.57
N MET A 47 -13.16 -5.28 -0.34
CA MET A 47 -13.79 -4.81 0.89
C MET A 47 -15.20 -5.39 1.07
N GLU A 48 -15.98 -5.50 -0.02
CA GLU A 48 -17.29 -6.13 -0.01
C GLU A 48 -17.22 -7.63 0.34
N TYR A 49 -16.25 -8.35 -0.25
CA TYR A 49 -16.00 -9.75 0.10
C TYR A 49 -15.60 -9.91 1.57
N MET A 50 -14.69 -9.10 2.09
CA MET A 50 -14.29 -9.15 3.48
C MET A 50 -15.45 -8.81 4.42
N ALA A 51 -16.26 -7.80 4.08
CA ALA A 51 -17.45 -7.43 4.84
C ALA A 51 -18.50 -8.55 4.85
N SER A 52 -18.73 -9.22 3.73
CA SER A 52 -19.63 -10.38 3.68
C SER A 52 -19.16 -11.57 4.55
N ASN A 53 -17.87 -11.57 4.89
CA ASN A 53 -17.22 -12.57 5.75
C ASN A 53 -17.00 -12.08 7.21
N GLY A 54 -17.62 -10.97 7.61
CA GLY A 54 -17.61 -10.48 8.98
C GLY A 54 -16.42 -9.58 9.35
N ILE A 55 -15.63 -9.14 8.38
CA ILE A 55 -14.49 -8.23 8.59
C ILE A 55 -14.88 -6.82 8.15
N ALA A 56 -14.84 -5.85 9.05
CA ALA A 56 -15.01 -4.44 8.70
C ALA A 56 -13.76 -3.94 7.96
N CYS A 57 -13.94 -3.24 6.84
CA CYS A 57 -12.84 -2.71 6.03
C CYS A 57 -12.84 -1.20 6.00
N ILE A 58 -11.66 -0.59 6.09
CA ILE A 58 -11.44 0.86 6.01
C ILE A 58 -10.37 1.10 4.95
N ALA A 59 -10.68 1.86 3.90
CA ALA A 59 -9.70 2.29 2.91
C ALA A 59 -9.68 3.81 2.82
N SER A 60 -8.52 4.43 2.82
CA SER A 60 -8.38 5.86 2.59
C SER A 60 -7.63 6.15 1.31
N ASP A 61 -7.96 7.26 0.65
CA ASP A 61 -7.05 7.83 -0.33
C ASP A 61 -5.84 8.43 0.40
N LEU A 62 -4.65 8.07 -0.03
CA LEU A 62 -3.43 8.67 0.49
C LEU A 62 -3.32 10.13 0.01
N ARG A 63 -2.63 11.00 0.77
CA ARG A 63 -2.36 12.37 0.32
C ARG A 63 -1.77 12.40 -1.09
N GLY A 64 -2.24 13.32 -1.92
CA GLY A 64 -1.88 13.40 -3.33
C GLY A 64 -2.51 12.33 -4.21
N HIS A 65 -3.54 11.62 -3.73
CA HIS A 65 -4.24 10.57 -4.47
C HIS A 65 -5.76 10.68 -4.29
N GLY A 66 -6.50 10.10 -5.26
CA GLY A 66 -7.95 9.98 -5.19
C GLY A 66 -8.65 11.31 -4.91
N GLU A 67 -9.37 11.38 -3.79
CA GLU A 67 -10.06 12.58 -3.30
C GLU A 67 -9.29 13.29 -2.17
N SER A 68 -8.12 12.79 -1.76
CA SER A 68 -7.25 13.40 -0.75
C SER A 68 -6.25 14.37 -1.40
N ILE A 69 -6.76 15.34 -2.10
CA ILE A 69 -6.06 16.38 -2.86
C ILE A 69 -6.78 17.74 -2.67
N ARG A 70 -6.05 18.85 -2.79
CA ARG A 70 -6.65 20.19 -2.81
C ARG A 70 -7.16 20.54 -4.20
N THR A 71 -6.39 20.17 -5.24
CA THR A 71 -6.76 20.37 -6.65
C THR A 71 -6.38 19.13 -7.47
N LEU A 72 -6.93 18.94 -8.65
CA LEU A 72 -6.58 17.82 -9.55
C LEU A 72 -5.10 17.84 -9.96
N ASP A 73 -4.49 19.02 -10.00
CA ASP A 73 -3.06 19.17 -10.32
C ASP A 73 -2.14 18.62 -9.22
N ASP A 74 -2.68 18.40 -8.02
CA ASP A 74 -1.91 17.82 -6.90
C ASP A 74 -1.84 16.29 -6.95
N LEU A 75 -2.48 15.62 -7.91
CA LEU A 75 -2.34 14.17 -8.05
C LEU A 75 -0.86 13.79 -8.22
N GLY A 76 -0.36 12.91 -7.33
CA GLY A 76 1.05 12.51 -7.26
C GLY A 76 1.98 13.47 -6.52
N TYR A 77 1.43 14.52 -5.88
CA TYR A 77 2.17 15.46 -5.04
C TYR A 77 1.86 15.20 -3.55
N MET A 78 2.88 14.89 -2.75
CA MET A 78 2.68 14.54 -1.33
C MET A 78 2.77 15.73 -0.36
N TYR A 79 2.70 16.96 -0.90
CA TYR A 79 2.81 18.21 -0.14
C TYR A 79 4.14 18.34 0.63
N GLU A 80 4.29 19.38 1.47
CA GLU A 80 5.54 19.66 2.18
C GLU A 80 5.91 18.57 3.21
N GLY A 81 4.91 18.00 3.88
CA GLY A 81 5.12 16.92 4.85
C GLY A 81 5.60 15.60 4.25
N GLY A 82 5.37 15.39 2.96
CA GLY A 82 5.83 14.24 2.20
C GLY A 82 5.38 12.91 2.79
N TYR A 83 6.26 11.90 2.74
CA TYR A 83 5.92 10.57 3.27
C TYR A 83 5.71 10.55 4.79
N LYS A 84 6.31 11.47 5.55
CA LYS A 84 6.10 11.54 7.00
C LYS A 84 4.67 11.93 7.34
N ALA A 85 4.13 12.91 6.62
CA ALA A 85 2.73 13.29 6.74
C ALA A 85 1.81 12.15 6.25
N LEU A 86 2.17 11.43 5.16
CA LEU A 86 1.45 10.27 4.69
C LEU A 86 1.35 9.18 5.77
N ILE A 87 2.44 8.88 6.47
CA ILE A 87 2.43 7.92 7.59
C ILE A 87 1.59 8.43 8.75
N SER A 88 1.63 9.73 9.05
CA SER A 88 0.79 10.35 10.07
C SER A 88 -0.69 10.22 9.74
N ASP A 89 -1.09 10.47 8.48
CA ASP A 89 -2.47 10.31 8.02
C ASP A 89 -2.94 8.85 8.14
N ILE A 90 -2.11 7.88 7.74
CA ILE A 90 -2.45 6.46 7.90
C ILE A 90 -2.68 6.12 9.37
N LYS A 91 -1.84 6.62 10.30
CA LYS A 91 -2.00 6.43 11.74
C LYS A 91 -3.28 7.07 12.26
N GLN A 92 -3.61 8.28 11.82
CA GLN A 92 -4.84 8.97 12.18
C GLN A 92 -6.08 8.19 11.71
N VAL A 93 -6.06 7.63 10.50
CA VAL A 93 -7.12 6.73 9.99
C VAL A 93 -7.22 5.47 10.83
N SER A 94 -6.08 4.87 11.26
CA SER A 94 -6.07 3.71 12.16
C SER A 94 -6.72 4.04 13.50
N GLN A 95 -6.34 5.14 14.13
CA GLN A 95 -6.89 5.58 15.42
C GLN A 95 -8.39 5.85 15.34
N TRP A 96 -8.83 6.51 14.25
CA TRP A 96 -10.24 6.71 13.97
C TRP A 96 -10.96 5.36 13.80
N GLY A 97 -10.40 4.44 13.00
CA GLY A 97 -10.97 3.11 12.80
C GLY A 97 -11.09 2.32 14.10
N MET A 98 -10.06 2.32 14.95
CA MET A 98 -10.09 1.69 16.27
C MET A 98 -11.16 2.31 17.19
N SER A 99 -11.41 3.61 17.08
CA SER A 99 -12.47 4.27 17.85
C SER A 99 -13.88 3.90 17.36
N GLN A 100 -14.06 3.63 16.05
CA GLN A 100 -15.34 3.19 15.47
C GLN A 100 -15.64 1.71 15.77
N PHE A 101 -14.60 0.89 15.95
CA PHE A 101 -14.69 -0.57 16.13
C PHE A 101 -13.96 -1.00 17.41
N GLN A 102 -14.36 -0.43 18.53
CA GLN A 102 -13.67 -0.62 19.82
C GLN A 102 -13.55 -2.10 20.24
N GLY A 103 -12.36 -2.48 20.69
CA GLY A 103 -12.08 -3.83 21.20
C GLY A 103 -11.93 -4.92 20.15
N LEU A 104 -12.00 -4.59 18.87
CA LEU A 104 -11.76 -5.56 17.80
C LEU A 104 -10.29 -5.59 17.40
N PRO A 105 -9.76 -6.76 17.01
CA PRO A 105 -8.44 -6.88 16.40
C PRO A 105 -8.34 -6.02 15.14
N PHE A 106 -7.22 -5.30 14.99
CA PHE A 106 -7.01 -4.33 13.91
C PHE A 106 -5.83 -4.73 13.04
N PHE A 107 -6.11 -5.08 11.79
CA PHE A 107 -5.13 -5.49 10.80
C PHE A 107 -4.84 -4.37 9.82
N LEU A 108 -3.59 -4.31 9.34
CA LEU A 108 -3.14 -3.35 8.35
C LEU A 108 -2.69 -4.07 7.07
N LEU A 109 -3.27 -3.72 5.92
CA LEU A 109 -2.85 -4.20 4.62
C LEU A 109 -2.29 -3.05 3.80
N GLY A 110 -1.06 -3.19 3.32
CA GLY A 110 -0.46 -2.26 2.37
C GLY A 110 -0.18 -2.92 1.02
N HIS A 111 -0.61 -2.27 -0.07
CA HIS A 111 -0.31 -2.71 -1.43
C HIS A 111 0.74 -1.81 -2.08
N SER A 112 1.77 -2.38 -2.70
CA SER A 112 2.81 -1.65 -3.45
C SER A 112 3.47 -0.54 -2.62
N MET A 113 3.40 0.73 -3.02
CA MET A 113 3.81 1.89 -2.22
C MET A 113 3.16 1.86 -0.82
N GLY A 114 1.88 1.47 -0.72
CA GLY A 114 1.18 1.32 0.56
C GLY A 114 1.80 0.26 1.46
N SER A 115 2.45 -0.77 0.89
CA SER A 115 3.18 -1.78 1.67
C SER A 115 4.49 -1.25 2.27
N LEU A 116 5.14 -0.32 1.58
CA LEU A 116 6.27 0.42 2.14
C LEU A 116 5.78 1.33 3.28
N ALA A 117 4.68 2.05 3.06
CA ALA A 117 4.07 2.92 4.06
C ALA A 117 3.65 2.15 5.32
N ALA A 118 3.00 1.00 5.17
CA ALA A 118 2.58 0.15 6.28
C ALA A 118 3.77 -0.36 7.12
N ARG A 119 4.89 -0.72 6.47
CA ARG A 119 6.12 -1.11 7.18
C ARG A 119 6.78 0.07 7.89
N VAL A 120 6.81 1.26 7.28
CA VAL A 120 7.31 2.48 7.96
C VAL A 120 6.39 2.88 9.12
N TYR A 121 5.07 2.65 8.99
CA TYR A 121 4.12 2.85 10.09
C TYR A 121 4.50 2.01 11.31
N ILE A 122 4.63 0.68 11.16
CA ILE A 122 4.95 -0.21 12.29
C ILE A 122 6.39 -0.04 12.79
N LYS A 123 7.32 0.44 11.95
CA LYS A 123 8.67 0.82 12.37
C LYS A 123 8.66 1.88 13.47
N GLY A 124 7.75 2.84 13.40
CA GLY A 124 7.55 3.85 14.43
C GLY A 124 6.76 3.38 15.65
N GLY A 125 6.34 2.11 15.68
CA GLY A 125 5.59 1.44 16.75
C GLY A 125 4.40 0.66 16.23
N ASP A 126 4.24 -0.55 16.71
CA ASP A 126 3.28 -1.57 16.24
C ASP A 126 2.08 -1.76 17.19
N LYS A 127 2.00 -0.99 18.29
CA LYS A 127 0.90 -1.09 19.27
C LYS A 127 -0.46 -0.88 18.63
N GLY A 128 -1.39 -1.78 18.95
CA GLY A 128 -2.76 -1.75 18.43
C GLY A 128 -2.94 -2.38 17.05
N ILE A 129 -1.85 -2.83 16.39
CA ILE A 129 -1.91 -3.59 15.16
C ILE A 129 -1.83 -5.08 15.50
N SER A 130 -2.87 -5.84 15.12
CA SER A 130 -2.96 -7.29 15.39
C SER A 130 -2.25 -8.13 14.32
N GLY A 131 -1.98 -7.57 13.14
CA GLY A 131 -1.25 -8.25 12.07
C GLY A 131 -1.04 -7.34 10.87
N LEU A 132 0.01 -7.64 10.08
CA LEU A 132 0.39 -6.88 8.89
C LEU A 132 0.35 -7.76 7.63
N ILE A 133 -0.30 -7.27 6.59
CA ILE A 133 -0.37 -7.89 5.27
C ILE A 133 0.37 -7.00 4.27
N VAL A 134 1.47 -7.51 3.71
CA VAL A 134 2.39 -6.82 2.80
C VAL A 134 2.16 -7.35 1.39
N CYS A 135 1.46 -6.61 0.55
CA CYS A 135 0.96 -7.08 -0.74
C CYS A 135 1.70 -6.39 -1.90
N GLY A 136 2.26 -7.16 -2.86
CA GLY A 136 2.95 -6.63 -4.04
C GLY A 136 4.10 -5.66 -3.70
N SER A 137 4.86 -5.95 -2.65
CA SER A 137 5.84 -5.00 -2.13
C SER A 137 7.06 -4.85 -3.02
N PRO A 138 7.44 -3.61 -3.43
CA PRO A 138 8.66 -3.40 -4.18
C PRO A 138 9.90 -3.84 -3.39
N SER A 139 10.75 -4.67 -4.01
CA SER A 139 12.03 -5.07 -3.42
C SER A 139 13.05 -3.94 -3.47
N TRP A 140 14.01 -3.99 -2.55
CA TRP A 140 15.10 -3.01 -2.52
C TRP A 140 15.89 -2.97 -3.84
N ASN A 141 16.08 -1.77 -4.34
CA ASN A 141 16.90 -1.49 -5.52
C ASN A 141 17.90 -0.36 -5.21
N PRO A 142 19.22 -0.58 -5.27
CA PRO A 142 20.23 0.44 -4.97
C PRO A 142 20.13 1.71 -5.84
N LEU A 143 19.59 1.58 -7.08
CA LEU A 143 19.36 2.74 -7.95
C LEU A 143 18.32 3.73 -7.37
N SER A 144 17.53 3.30 -6.39
CA SER A 144 16.59 4.19 -5.68
C SER A 144 17.31 5.33 -4.95
N VAL A 145 18.55 5.12 -4.50
CA VAL A 145 19.36 6.15 -3.84
C VAL A 145 19.71 7.28 -4.83
N VAL A 146 20.13 6.92 -6.04
CA VAL A 146 20.43 7.89 -7.10
C VAL A 146 19.17 8.64 -7.53
N GLY A 147 18.08 7.90 -7.75
CA GLY A 147 16.77 8.49 -8.07
C GLY A 147 16.30 9.48 -7.00
N LYS A 148 16.44 9.12 -5.72
CA LYS A 148 16.11 10.00 -4.60
C LYS A 148 16.93 11.30 -4.62
N LEU A 149 18.24 11.21 -4.90
CA LEU A 149 19.10 12.38 -4.96
C LEU A 149 18.66 13.33 -6.09
N ILE A 150 18.43 12.80 -7.29
CA ILE A 150 17.96 13.57 -8.46
C ILE A 150 16.64 14.27 -8.15
N CYS A 151 15.65 13.53 -7.65
CA CYS A 151 14.34 14.09 -7.33
C CYS A 151 14.42 15.11 -6.19
N GLY A 152 15.23 14.84 -5.16
CA GLY A 152 15.46 15.76 -4.04
C GLY A 152 16.08 17.07 -4.47
N THR A 153 17.08 17.03 -5.36
CA THR A 153 17.68 18.23 -5.95
C THR A 153 16.65 19.03 -6.74
N GLY A 154 15.83 18.36 -7.57
CA GLY A 154 14.74 19.03 -8.28
C GLY A 154 13.72 19.71 -7.35
N CYS A 155 13.35 19.03 -6.25
CA CYS A 155 12.46 19.62 -5.23
C CYS A 155 13.11 20.85 -4.57
N ALA A 156 14.38 20.81 -4.23
CA ALA A 156 15.12 21.94 -3.63
C ALA A 156 15.21 23.14 -4.57
N LEU A 157 15.17 22.91 -5.89
CA LEU A 157 15.13 23.95 -6.91
C LEU A 157 13.68 24.44 -7.24
N GLY A 158 12.68 24.05 -6.45
CA GLY A 158 11.28 24.48 -6.64
C GLY A 158 10.51 23.69 -7.72
N LEU A 159 11.09 22.61 -8.27
CA LEU A 159 10.48 21.80 -9.33
C LEU A 159 9.62 20.64 -8.79
N GLY A 160 9.22 20.69 -7.52
CA GLY A 160 8.54 19.59 -6.83
C GLY A 160 7.23 19.11 -7.52
N HIS A 161 6.47 19.99 -8.15
CA HIS A 161 5.24 19.67 -8.91
C HIS A 161 5.49 19.17 -10.33
N SER A 162 6.70 19.29 -10.86
CA SER A 162 6.98 18.84 -12.22
C SER A 162 6.89 17.33 -12.36
N ARG A 163 6.51 16.85 -13.56
CA ARG A 163 6.31 15.45 -13.92
C ARG A 163 7.18 15.05 -15.10
N PRO A 164 8.50 14.92 -14.91
CA PRO A 164 9.40 14.66 -16.02
C PRO A 164 9.18 13.24 -16.58
N THR A 165 9.05 13.15 -17.91
CA THR A 165 8.76 11.90 -18.63
C THR A 165 9.80 10.80 -18.42
N PHE A 166 11.06 11.17 -18.10
CA PHE A 166 12.10 10.18 -17.84
C PHE A 166 11.80 9.29 -16.63
N LEU A 167 11.10 9.81 -15.61
CA LEU A 167 10.69 9.02 -14.44
C LEU A 167 9.72 7.92 -14.81
N GLN A 168 8.78 8.20 -15.72
CA GLN A 168 7.84 7.20 -16.24
C GLN A 168 8.56 6.09 -16.99
N ASN A 169 9.57 6.45 -17.79
CA ASN A 169 10.34 5.49 -18.57
C ASN A 169 11.15 4.52 -17.69
N ILE A 170 11.65 5.01 -16.56
CA ILE A 170 12.44 4.20 -15.62
C ILE A 170 11.55 3.27 -14.78
N THR A 171 10.33 3.68 -14.48
CA THR A 171 9.37 2.92 -13.65
C THR A 171 8.41 2.11 -14.53
N SER A 172 7.30 2.69 -14.94
CA SER A 172 6.19 1.97 -15.60
C SER A 172 6.58 1.32 -16.91
N ASN A 173 7.34 1.99 -17.76
CA ASN A 173 7.70 1.45 -19.09
C ASN A 173 8.69 0.28 -18.98
N ARG A 174 9.61 0.33 -18.02
CA ARG A 174 10.54 -0.79 -17.77
C ARG A 174 9.80 -2.03 -17.28
N TYR A 175 8.86 -1.87 -16.37
CA TYR A 175 8.05 -2.98 -15.86
C TYR A 175 7.15 -3.59 -16.94
N ASN A 176 6.67 -2.77 -17.89
CA ASN A 176 5.80 -3.24 -18.96
C ASN A 176 6.51 -4.03 -20.07
N LYS A 177 7.85 -4.06 -20.13
CA LYS A 177 8.60 -4.71 -21.22
C LYS A 177 8.19 -6.18 -21.44
N LYS A 178 8.03 -6.95 -20.36
CA LYS A 178 7.61 -8.37 -20.40
C LYS A 178 6.21 -8.55 -21.00
N PHE A 179 5.36 -7.55 -20.87
CA PHE A 179 3.93 -7.58 -21.23
C PHE A 179 3.56 -6.58 -22.31
N ALA A 180 4.55 -6.06 -23.05
CA ALA A 180 4.35 -4.96 -24.02
C ALA A 180 3.31 -5.28 -25.12
N ALA A 181 3.21 -6.55 -25.52
CA ALA A 181 2.23 -7.01 -26.50
C ALA A 181 0.77 -6.85 -26.05
N GLU A 182 0.51 -6.80 -24.75
CA GLU A 182 -0.82 -6.63 -24.17
C GLU A 182 -1.22 -5.16 -23.95
N GLY A 183 -0.35 -4.22 -24.33
CA GLY A 183 -0.58 -2.78 -24.22
C GLY A 183 0.02 -2.12 -22.96
N PRO A 184 -0.31 -0.86 -22.72
CA PRO A 184 0.26 -0.10 -21.62
C PRO A 184 -0.25 -0.62 -20.26
N GLN A 185 0.61 -0.53 -19.23
CA GLN A 185 0.32 -0.91 -17.84
C GLN A 185 -0.07 -2.39 -17.64
N SER A 186 0.22 -3.27 -18.62
CA SER A 186 -0.11 -4.69 -18.53
C SER A 186 0.66 -5.41 -17.40
N TRP A 187 1.76 -4.84 -16.95
CA TRP A 187 2.52 -5.35 -15.80
C TRP A 187 1.75 -5.30 -14.47
N THR A 188 0.70 -4.48 -14.37
CA THR A 188 -0.05 -4.31 -13.11
C THR A 188 -0.99 -5.47 -12.84
N CYS A 189 -1.68 -5.97 -13.87
CA CYS A 189 -2.71 -7.00 -13.73
C CYS A 189 -2.88 -7.77 -15.04
N SER A 190 -3.16 -9.07 -14.98
CA SER A 190 -3.47 -9.89 -16.16
C SER A 190 -4.89 -9.65 -16.68
N ASP A 191 -5.82 -9.23 -15.79
CA ASP A 191 -7.21 -8.92 -16.15
C ASP A 191 -7.32 -7.62 -16.97
N PRO A 192 -7.69 -7.67 -18.27
CA PRO A 192 -7.79 -6.50 -19.12
C PRO A 192 -8.88 -5.51 -18.68
N GLU A 193 -9.94 -6.00 -18.03
CA GLU A 193 -11.01 -5.15 -17.51
C GLU A 193 -10.52 -4.30 -16.31
N GLN A 194 -9.73 -4.89 -15.42
CA GLN A 194 -9.12 -4.15 -14.31
C GLN A 194 -8.13 -3.10 -14.81
N ARG A 195 -7.35 -3.42 -15.85
CA ARG A 195 -6.47 -2.45 -16.51
C ARG A 195 -7.26 -1.32 -17.17
N ARG A 196 -8.39 -1.63 -17.82
CA ARG A 196 -9.28 -0.63 -18.42
C ARG A 196 -9.83 0.32 -17.36
N LYS A 197 -10.40 -0.22 -16.28
CA LYS A 197 -10.91 0.58 -15.14
C LYS A 197 -9.84 1.52 -14.56
N PHE A 198 -8.61 1.02 -14.42
CA PHE A 198 -7.49 1.84 -13.95
C PHE A 198 -7.19 3.01 -14.90
N ARG A 199 -7.10 2.74 -16.21
CA ARG A 199 -6.77 3.76 -17.21
C ARG A 199 -7.86 4.81 -17.39
N GLU A 200 -9.12 4.41 -17.30
CA GLU A 200 -10.28 5.31 -17.46
C GLU A 200 -10.57 6.15 -16.21
N ASN A 201 -10.03 5.78 -15.06
CA ASN A 201 -10.19 6.57 -13.85
C ASN A 201 -9.18 7.74 -13.82
N PRO A 202 -9.65 9.01 -13.96
CA PRO A 202 -8.75 10.17 -13.99
C PRO A 202 -7.97 10.37 -12.67
N ARG A 203 -8.41 9.72 -11.57
CA ARG A 203 -7.74 9.77 -10.27
C ARG A 203 -6.71 8.64 -10.08
N CYS A 204 -6.53 7.76 -11.08
CA CYS A 204 -5.55 6.67 -11.04
C CYS A 204 -4.48 6.80 -12.12
N ASN A 205 -4.84 7.18 -13.33
CA ASN A 205 -3.93 7.23 -14.47
C ASN A 205 -3.18 8.58 -14.57
N PHE A 206 -2.34 8.88 -13.61
CA PHE A 206 -1.54 10.10 -13.58
C PHE A 206 -0.05 9.79 -13.37
N ASN A 207 0.79 10.77 -13.62
CA ASN A 207 2.23 10.66 -13.43
C ASN A 207 2.64 11.29 -12.11
N PHE A 208 3.48 10.60 -11.35
CA PHE A 208 4.04 11.17 -10.13
C PHE A 208 4.86 12.41 -10.42
N THR A 209 4.76 13.35 -9.51
CA THR A 209 5.61 14.53 -9.47
C THR A 209 7.02 14.16 -8.99
N LEU A 210 7.98 15.07 -9.13
CA LEU A 210 9.31 14.93 -8.50
C LEU A 210 9.18 14.77 -6.98
N ASN A 211 8.32 15.55 -6.33
CA ASN A 211 8.04 15.43 -4.90
C ASN A 211 7.49 14.05 -4.54
N GLY A 212 6.48 13.56 -5.24
CA GLY A 212 5.91 12.23 -5.00
C GLY A 212 6.96 11.13 -5.16
N THR A 213 7.77 11.21 -6.23
CA THR A 213 8.84 10.23 -6.48
C THR A 213 9.93 10.30 -5.41
N TYR A 214 10.36 11.50 -5.01
CA TYR A 214 11.31 11.69 -3.92
C TYR A 214 10.83 11.03 -2.62
N ASN A 215 9.56 11.23 -2.28
CA ASN A 215 8.97 10.68 -1.07
C ASN A 215 8.78 9.17 -1.13
N LEU A 216 8.39 8.60 -2.29
CA LEU A 216 8.35 7.16 -2.51
C LEU A 216 9.72 6.51 -2.30
N LEU A 217 10.78 7.08 -2.91
CA LEU A 217 12.15 6.56 -2.79
C LEU A 217 12.71 6.76 -1.37
N SER A 218 12.32 7.82 -0.69
CA SER A 218 12.67 8.06 0.72
C SER A 218 12.02 7.01 1.62
N MET A 219 10.75 6.73 1.42
CA MET A 219 9.99 5.71 2.14
C MET A 219 10.55 4.30 1.89
N MET A 220 10.97 4.00 0.64
CA MET A 220 11.69 2.76 0.33
C MET A 220 12.99 2.64 1.13
N GLY A 221 13.80 3.69 1.17
CA GLY A 221 15.02 3.73 1.98
C GLY A 221 14.74 3.50 3.47
N GLU A 222 13.70 4.15 3.99
CA GLU A 222 13.28 4.03 5.39
C GLU A 222 12.79 2.61 5.72
N THR A 223 12.02 2.01 4.82
CA THR A 223 11.50 0.63 4.96
C THR A 223 12.62 -0.40 5.04
N TYR A 224 13.67 -0.24 4.24
CA TYR A 224 14.77 -1.20 4.15
C TYR A 224 15.96 -0.90 5.07
N SER A 225 15.96 0.24 5.78
CA SER A 225 16.90 0.50 6.88
C SER A 225 16.61 -0.42 8.06
N SER A 226 17.66 -0.96 8.67
CA SER A 226 17.56 -1.75 9.90
C SER A 226 17.51 -0.89 11.16
N ASP A 227 17.71 0.42 11.03
CA ASP A 227 17.81 1.33 12.16
C ASP A 227 16.43 1.77 12.67
N SER A 228 16.34 2.03 13.97
CA SER A 228 15.20 2.70 14.61
C SER A 228 13.86 1.97 14.53
N TRP A 229 13.87 0.64 14.45
CA TRP A 229 12.66 -0.17 14.59
C TRP A 229 12.23 -0.26 16.07
N ASN A 230 10.98 0.12 16.34
CA ASN A 230 10.37 0.05 17.67
C ASN A 230 9.40 -1.13 17.74
N VAL A 231 9.96 -2.35 17.80
CA VAL A 231 9.18 -3.59 17.85
C VAL A 231 8.75 -3.86 19.28
N SER A 232 7.47 -3.70 19.56
CA SER A 232 6.86 -4.02 20.87
C SER A 232 6.11 -5.34 20.87
N GLN A 233 5.79 -5.89 19.70
CA GLN A 233 5.05 -7.12 19.48
C GLN A 233 5.85 -8.09 18.58
N PRO A 234 6.93 -8.73 19.06
CA PRO A 234 7.78 -9.60 18.22
C PRO A 234 7.04 -10.76 17.55
N MET A 235 5.93 -11.20 18.16
CA MET A 235 5.10 -12.30 17.65
C MET A 235 3.95 -11.82 16.76
N MET A 236 3.81 -10.51 16.51
CA MET A 236 2.79 -9.99 15.60
C MET A 236 2.91 -10.67 14.23
N PRO A 237 1.82 -11.28 13.74
CA PRO A 237 1.85 -11.99 12.46
C PRO A 237 2.04 -11.03 11.29
N ILE A 238 2.92 -11.40 10.38
CA ILE A 238 3.20 -10.66 9.15
C ILE A 238 3.19 -11.63 7.97
N ILE A 239 2.38 -11.34 6.95
CA ILE A 239 2.35 -12.12 5.71
C ILE A 239 2.72 -11.26 4.51
N PHE A 240 3.62 -11.77 3.67
CA PHE A 240 4.00 -11.17 2.39
C PHE A 240 3.31 -11.92 1.26
N LEU A 241 2.63 -11.19 0.37
CA LEU A 241 1.89 -11.72 -0.77
C LEU A 241 2.36 -11.06 -2.06
N ALA A 242 2.66 -11.84 -3.10
CA ALA A 242 3.04 -11.30 -4.42
C ALA A 242 2.62 -12.23 -5.55
N GLY A 243 2.46 -11.69 -6.75
CA GLY A 243 2.36 -12.48 -7.97
C GLY A 243 3.73 -12.93 -8.45
N ALA A 244 3.83 -14.15 -9.02
CA ALA A 244 5.07 -14.68 -9.58
C ALA A 244 5.58 -13.85 -10.77
N ASP A 245 4.67 -13.17 -11.47
CA ASP A 245 4.97 -12.33 -12.61
C ASP A 245 5.05 -10.82 -12.26
N ASP A 246 5.05 -10.47 -10.97
CA ASP A 246 5.18 -9.08 -10.52
C ASP A 246 6.61 -8.54 -10.73
N PRO A 247 6.84 -7.57 -11.62
CA PRO A 247 8.17 -7.02 -11.84
C PRO A 247 8.70 -6.17 -10.65
N CYS A 248 7.84 -5.75 -9.75
CA CYS A 248 8.24 -4.98 -8.56
C CYS A 248 9.01 -5.80 -7.54
N ILE A 249 8.78 -7.10 -7.47
CA ILE A 249 9.57 -7.99 -6.60
C ILE A 249 10.98 -8.25 -7.14
N ILE A 250 11.28 -7.87 -8.39
CA ILE A 250 12.53 -8.05 -9.13
C ILE A 250 12.85 -9.53 -9.36
N THR A 251 12.95 -10.33 -8.30
CA THR A 251 13.10 -11.79 -8.29
C THR A 251 12.42 -12.38 -7.05
N GLU A 252 12.04 -13.65 -7.12
CA GLU A 252 11.51 -14.40 -5.97
C GLU A 252 12.46 -14.34 -4.77
N GLN A 253 13.77 -14.49 -5.00
CA GLN A 253 14.78 -14.38 -3.94
C GLN A 253 14.73 -13.01 -3.25
N LYS A 254 14.59 -11.93 -4.00
CA LYS A 254 14.49 -10.56 -3.43
C LYS A 254 13.18 -10.35 -2.66
N PHE A 255 12.09 -10.97 -3.10
CA PHE A 255 10.85 -10.97 -2.35
C PHE A 255 11.01 -11.66 -0.99
N HIS A 256 11.60 -12.84 -0.95
CA HIS A 256 11.89 -13.53 0.31
C HIS A 256 12.90 -12.77 1.19
N GLN A 257 13.87 -12.07 0.59
CA GLN A 257 14.77 -11.19 1.33
C GLN A 257 14.02 -10.02 1.99
N ALA A 258 12.98 -9.47 1.33
CA ALA A 258 12.14 -8.41 1.90
C ALA A 258 11.31 -8.91 3.10
N ALA A 259 10.80 -10.14 3.04
CA ALA A 259 10.14 -10.79 4.17
C ALA A 259 11.15 -11.11 5.30
N TYR A 260 12.31 -11.66 4.97
CA TYR A 260 13.36 -11.98 5.93
C TYR A 260 13.89 -10.74 6.67
N GLN A 261 13.83 -9.55 6.05
CA GLN A 261 14.19 -8.32 6.74
C GLN A 261 13.34 -8.07 7.98
N MET A 262 12.05 -8.46 7.98
CA MET A 262 11.20 -8.33 9.16
C MET A 262 11.72 -9.17 10.33
N HIS A 263 12.28 -10.36 10.05
CA HIS A 263 12.98 -11.16 11.08
C HIS A 263 14.21 -10.44 11.61
N ARG A 264 15.00 -9.83 10.73
CA ARG A 264 16.21 -9.11 11.12
C ARG A 264 15.94 -7.93 12.04
N VAL A 265 14.79 -7.30 11.93
CA VAL A 265 14.41 -6.15 12.76
C VAL A 265 13.60 -6.54 14.00
N GLY A 266 13.33 -7.85 14.22
CA GLY A 266 12.81 -8.36 15.47
C GLY A 266 11.47 -9.08 15.43
N TYR A 267 10.78 -9.17 14.30
CA TYR A 267 9.54 -9.94 14.17
C TYR A 267 9.83 -11.43 13.94
N GLN A 268 9.12 -12.31 14.64
CA GLN A 268 9.36 -13.76 14.62
C GLN A 268 8.32 -14.53 13.81
N ASN A 269 7.07 -14.02 13.72
CA ASN A 269 5.97 -14.65 12.99
C ASN A 269 5.81 -14.00 11.60
N VAL A 270 6.67 -14.39 10.65
CA VAL A 270 6.68 -13.83 9.28
C VAL A 270 6.57 -14.96 8.26
N SER A 271 5.59 -14.87 7.38
CA SER A 271 5.35 -15.82 6.29
C SER A 271 5.29 -15.12 4.93
N SER A 272 5.36 -15.90 3.85
CA SER A 272 5.28 -15.35 2.50
C SER A 272 4.66 -16.34 1.51
N VAL A 273 3.84 -15.83 0.57
CA VAL A 273 3.19 -16.61 -0.48
C VAL A 273 3.39 -15.92 -1.83
N ILE A 274 3.72 -16.70 -2.86
CA ILE A 274 3.79 -16.26 -4.26
C ILE A 274 2.70 -16.97 -5.05
N TYR A 275 1.87 -16.19 -5.76
CA TYR A 275 0.77 -16.71 -6.56
C TYR A 275 1.21 -16.89 -8.03
N PRO A 276 1.12 -18.11 -8.58
CA PRO A 276 1.48 -18.36 -9.97
C PRO A 276 0.55 -17.61 -10.93
N ASN A 277 1.09 -17.15 -12.06
CA ASN A 277 0.38 -16.45 -13.14
C ASN A 277 -0.30 -15.13 -12.71
N MET A 278 0.06 -14.57 -11.56
CA MET A 278 -0.41 -13.27 -11.11
C MET A 278 0.69 -12.23 -11.23
N ARG A 279 0.29 -10.98 -11.52
CA ARG A 279 1.16 -9.81 -11.61
C ARG A 279 1.08 -8.98 -10.32
N HIS A 280 1.25 -7.68 -10.43
CA HIS A 280 1.41 -6.77 -9.29
C HIS A 280 0.16 -6.60 -8.42
N GLU A 281 -1.01 -6.47 -9.02
CA GLU A 281 -2.27 -6.22 -8.32
C GLU A 281 -2.99 -7.53 -7.95
N VAL A 282 -2.38 -8.39 -7.13
CA VAL A 282 -2.91 -9.72 -6.78
C VAL A 282 -4.35 -9.70 -6.24
N LEU A 283 -4.80 -8.59 -5.63
CA LEU A 283 -6.17 -8.39 -5.15
C LEU A 283 -7.18 -8.16 -6.27
N ASN A 284 -6.72 -7.84 -7.49
CA ASN A 284 -7.54 -7.55 -8.66
C ASN A 284 -7.32 -8.53 -9.82
N GLU A 285 -6.44 -9.51 -9.65
CA GLU A 285 -6.05 -10.47 -10.67
C GLU A 285 -7.18 -11.45 -11.06
N ILE A 286 -7.01 -12.11 -12.21
CA ILE A 286 -7.74 -13.33 -12.52
C ILE A 286 -7.35 -14.38 -11.47
N GLY A 287 -8.33 -14.96 -10.77
CA GLY A 287 -8.06 -15.88 -9.65
C GLY A 287 -7.83 -15.20 -8.29
N LYS A 288 -8.05 -13.90 -8.16
CA LYS A 288 -7.99 -13.11 -6.91
C LYS A 288 -8.73 -13.73 -5.72
N GLN A 289 -9.74 -14.57 -5.99
CA GLN A 289 -10.52 -15.24 -4.94
C GLN A 289 -9.60 -16.01 -3.97
N LYS A 290 -8.60 -16.73 -4.50
CA LYS A 290 -7.63 -17.44 -3.66
C LYS A 290 -6.84 -16.50 -2.74
N VAL A 291 -6.43 -15.34 -3.25
CA VAL A 291 -5.72 -14.33 -2.45
C VAL A 291 -6.61 -13.78 -1.34
N TRP A 292 -7.89 -13.54 -1.65
CA TRP A 292 -8.88 -13.05 -0.70
C TRP A 292 -9.15 -14.06 0.41
N GLU A 293 -9.27 -15.35 0.05
CA GLU A 293 -9.44 -16.46 0.99
C GLU A 293 -8.23 -16.62 1.91
N ASP A 294 -7.02 -16.51 1.38
CA ASP A 294 -5.79 -16.60 2.17
C ASP A 294 -5.67 -15.43 3.17
N ILE A 295 -6.02 -14.20 2.74
CA ILE A 295 -6.06 -13.05 3.65
C ILE A 295 -7.14 -13.24 4.72
N LEU A 296 -8.32 -13.73 4.35
CA LEU A 296 -9.40 -14.00 5.31
C LEU A 296 -9.00 -15.08 6.32
N ALA A 297 -8.33 -16.15 5.86
CA ALA A 297 -7.81 -17.22 6.72
C ALA A 297 -6.77 -16.65 7.69
N PHE A 298 -5.80 -15.88 7.20
CA PHE A 298 -4.79 -15.22 8.02
C PHE A 298 -5.42 -14.36 9.14
N ILE A 299 -6.42 -13.54 8.82
CA ILE A 299 -7.10 -12.70 9.81
C ILE A 299 -7.84 -13.56 10.84
N ARG A 300 -8.47 -14.66 10.41
CA ARG A 300 -9.24 -15.55 11.30
C ARG A 300 -8.35 -16.39 12.20
N GLU A 301 -7.28 -16.97 11.70
CA GLU A 301 -6.34 -17.79 12.48
C GLU A 301 -5.72 -16.98 13.61
N GLU A 302 -5.28 -15.77 13.33
CA GLU A 302 -4.68 -14.88 14.31
C GLU A 302 -5.71 -14.27 15.30
N ASN A 303 -6.97 -14.21 14.90
CA ASN A 303 -8.05 -13.74 15.76
C ASN A 303 -8.52 -14.80 16.76
N PHE A 304 -8.44 -16.10 16.41
CA PHE A 304 -8.91 -17.22 17.24
C PHE A 304 -7.78 -18.00 17.92
N GLY A 305 -6.51 -17.79 17.55
CA GLY A 305 -5.34 -18.48 18.12
C GLY A 305 -4.81 -17.90 19.43
N ASN A 306 -5.34 -16.77 19.90
CA ASN A 306 -4.91 -16.08 21.12
C ASN A 306 -5.87 -16.28 22.31
N HIS A 307 -6.54 -17.45 22.40
CA HIS A 307 -7.37 -17.84 23.56
C HIS A 307 -6.79 -19.02 24.32
#